data_8b9247acd087a7a7e4458fe020a94ccb
#
_entry.id   8b9247acd087a7a7e4458fe020a94ccb
#
_cell.length_a   1.000
_cell.length_b   1.000
_cell.length_c   1.000
_cell.angle_alpha   90.00
_cell.angle_beta   90.00
_cell.angle_gamma   90.00
#
_symmetry.space_group_name_H-M   'P 1'
#
loop_
_entity.id
_entity.type
_entity.pdbx_description
1 polymer ?
#
loop_
_entity_poly.entity_id
_entity_poly.type
_entity_poly.pdbx_seq_one_letter_code
_entity_poly.pdbx_strand_id
1 'polypeptide(L)'
;GLAVNHEAQESIQAADPLPNIILPSDDALIAELHEPYSLSDADIGFFKDNGYIKLKGVLSPGAVLKLRVILVDLLEAAFETRLDGGVQDRFLSLEMVWLEHVLLRAYVLSPKIAKICSDLLAVPSVRLYHDNVLSKEPGCGRTPWHFDDHHFPLDSHDVVTAWIPAQPIPLAMGPLAFAYPIGVWQLVNGVTFEKSTTAYDKGV
;
A
#
# COMPACT_ATOMS: atom_id res chain seq x y z
N GLY A 1 -14.35 -3.89 -33.24
CA GLY A 1 -15.51 -3.74 -32.36
C GLY A 1 -15.33 -4.66 -31.16
N LEU A 2 -14.90 -4.11 -30.02
CA LEU A 2 -14.90 -4.80 -28.72
C LEU A 2 -16.29 -4.58 -28.12
N ALA A 3 -17.05 -5.65 -27.97
CA ALA A 3 -18.31 -5.63 -27.25
C ALA A 3 -18.02 -5.53 -25.74
N VAL A 4 -18.44 -4.45 -25.13
CA VAL A 4 -18.46 -4.29 -23.68
C VAL A 4 -19.75 -4.94 -23.18
N ASN A 5 -19.65 -6.07 -22.49
CA ASN A 5 -20.78 -6.69 -21.81
C ASN A 5 -21.26 -5.78 -20.67
N HIS A 6 -22.43 -5.20 -20.85
CA HIS A 6 -23.21 -4.52 -19.84
C HIS A 6 -24.09 -5.53 -19.09
N GLU A 7 -23.51 -6.34 -18.22
CA GLU A 7 -24.27 -7.10 -17.21
C GLU A 7 -23.38 -7.38 -16.01
N ALA A 8 -23.33 -6.45 -15.09
CA ALA A 8 -23.06 -6.67 -13.66
C ALA A 8 -23.45 -5.42 -12.87
N GLN A 9 -24.72 -5.07 -12.87
CA GLN A 9 -25.32 -4.38 -11.73
C GLN A 9 -25.53 -5.42 -10.63
N GLU A 10 -24.45 -5.95 -10.06
CA GLU A 10 -24.55 -6.59 -8.78
C GLU A 10 -24.75 -5.49 -7.74
N SER A 11 -25.92 -5.56 -7.10
CA SER A 11 -26.31 -4.82 -5.92
C SER A 11 -25.10 -4.74 -4.96
N ILE A 12 -24.74 -3.53 -4.54
CA ILE A 12 -23.85 -3.27 -3.43
C ILE A 12 -24.55 -3.89 -2.20
N GLN A 13 -24.30 -5.15 -1.95
CA GLN A 13 -24.62 -5.75 -0.66
C GLN A 13 -23.81 -5.01 0.37
N ALA A 14 -24.52 -4.47 1.37
CA ALA A 14 -23.88 -3.90 2.55
C ALA A 14 -22.83 -4.91 3.03
N ALA A 15 -21.59 -4.45 3.16
CA ALA A 15 -20.51 -5.31 3.61
C ALA A 15 -20.95 -6.05 4.89
N ASP A 16 -20.78 -7.37 4.90
CA ASP A 16 -21.06 -8.18 6.09
C ASP A 16 -20.43 -7.50 7.31
N PRO A 17 -21.14 -7.44 8.45
CA PRO A 17 -20.57 -6.85 9.65
C PRO A 17 -19.23 -7.51 9.91
N LEU A 18 -18.18 -6.70 10.03
CA LEU A 18 -16.84 -7.19 10.35
C LEU A 18 -16.96 -8.16 11.53
N PRO A 19 -16.39 -9.37 11.47
CA PRO A 19 -16.42 -10.30 12.59
C PRO A 19 -15.93 -9.55 13.83
N ASN A 20 -16.40 -9.94 15.02
CA ASN A 20 -15.97 -9.35 16.30
C ASN A 20 -14.45 -9.48 16.44
N ILE A 21 -13.72 -8.54 15.83
CA ILE A 21 -12.26 -8.48 15.87
C ILE A 21 -11.91 -7.70 17.13
N ILE A 22 -11.20 -8.36 18.05
CA ILE A 22 -10.72 -7.72 19.27
C ILE A 22 -9.43 -6.95 18.93
N LEU A 23 -9.39 -5.68 19.29
CA LEU A 23 -8.18 -4.88 19.21
C LEU A 23 -7.12 -5.44 20.16
N PRO A 24 -5.89 -5.73 19.69
CA PRO A 24 -4.83 -6.16 20.58
C PRO A 24 -4.37 -5.01 21.48
N SER A 25 -3.84 -5.34 22.66
CA SER A 25 -3.05 -4.39 23.44
C SER A 25 -1.81 -3.95 22.67
N ASP A 26 -1.17 -2.85 23.07
CA ASP A 26 0.06 -2.39 22.42
C ASP A 26 1.18 -3.42 22.53
N ASP A 27 1.33 -4.05 23.70
CA ASP A 27 2.33 -5.09 23.91
C ASP A 27 2.06 -6.33 23.02
N ALA A 28 0.81 -6.76 22.91
CA ALA A 28 0.43 -7.88 22.04
C ALA A 28 0.69 -7.57 20.58
N LEU A 29 0.38 -6.35 20.14
CA LEU A 29 0.71 -5.89 18.79
C LEU A 29 2.22 -5.90 18.54
N ILE A 30 3.01 -5.32 19.45
CA ILE A 30 4.47 -5.29 19.33
C ILE A 30 5.03 -6.71 19.27
N ALA A 31 4.55 -7.61 20.13
CA ALA A 31 4.94 -9.02 20.09
C ALA A 31 4.64 -9.65 18.72
N GLU A 32 3.44 -9.46 18.18
CA GLU A 32 3.06 -9.95 16.86
C GLU A 32 3.99 -9.42 15.76
N LEU A 33 4.34 -8.15 15.80
CA LEU A 33 5.23 -7.52 14.81
C LEU A 33 6.68 -8.04 14.86
N HIS A 34 7.05 -8.75 15.91
CA HIS A 34 8.34 -9.43 16.07
C HIS A 34 8.27 -10.92 15.72
N GLU A 35 7.08 -11.51 15.60
CA GLU A 35 6.94 -12.91 15.21
C GLU A 35 7.48 -13.17 13.81
N PRO A 36 8.17 -14.29 13.57
CA PRO A 36 8.68 -14.60 12.26
C PRO A 36 7.52 -14.88 11.27
N TYR A 37 7.72 -14.49 10.03
CA TYR A 37 6.91 -14.91 8.89
C TYR A 37 7.81 -15.59 7.88
N SER A 38 7.53 -16.83 7.52
CA SER A 38 8.38 -17.63 6.64
C SER A 38 7.88 -17.54 5.20
N LEU A 39 8.79 -17.15 4.30
CA LEU A 39 8.58 -17.27 2.86
C LEU A 39 9.02 -18.66 2.39
N SER A 40 8.28 -19.23 1.44
CA SER A 40 8.73 -20.41 0.72
C SER A 40 9.67 -20.04 -0.43
N ASP A 41 10.47 -21.01 -0.92
CA ASP A 41 11.28 -20.79 -2.12
C ASP A 41 10.40 -20.43 -3.34
N ALA A 42 9.17 -20.92 -3.38
CA ALA A 42 8.20 -20.58 -4.42
C ALA A 42 7.76 -19.10 -4.33
N ASP A 43 7.57 -18.55 -3.12
CA ASP A 43 7.24 -17.13 -2.93
C ASP A 43 8.39 -16.24 -3.40
N ILE A 44 9.62 -16.58 -3.01
CA ILE A 44 10.81 -15.84 -3.41
C ILE A 44 11.02 -15.92 -4.93
N GLY A 45 10.85 -17.11 -5.52
CA GLY A 45 10.91 -17.31 -6.97
C GLY A 45 9.86 -16.49 -7.70
N PHE A 46 8.60 -16.52 -7.21
CA PHE A 46 7.52 -15.73 -7.81
C PHE A 46 7.83 -14.21 -7.78
N PHE A 47 8.30 -13.70 -6.65
CA PHE A 47 8.67 -12.27 -6.54
C PHE A 47 9.80 -11.92 -7.50
N LYS A 48 10.82 -12.75 -7.59
CA LYS A 48 11.95 -12.55 -8.51
C LYS A 48 11.53 -12.51 -9.98
N ASP A 49 10.60 -13.38 -10.36
CA ASP A 49 10.16 -13.49 -11.75
C ASP A 49 9.13 -12.42 -12.14
N ASN A 50 8.35 -11.92 -11.18
CA ASN A 50 7.22 -11.03 -11.44
C ASN A 50 7.41 -9.60 -10.88
N GLY A 51 8.37 -9.36 -9.99
CA GLY A 51 8.62 -8.05 -9.37
C GLY A 51 7.58 -7.64 -8.32
N TYR A 52 6.63 -8.50 -7.98
CA TYR A 52 5.66 -8.31 -6.91
C TYR A 52 5.25 -9.65 -6.32
N ILE A 53 4.71 -9.60 -5.11
CA ILE A 53 4.05 -10.75 -4.47
C ILE A 53 2.96 -10.28 -3.53
N LYS A 54 1.87 -11.05 -3.42
CA LYS A 54 0.81 -10.82 -2.44
C LYS A 54 0.92 -11.88 -1.34
N LEU A 55 1.34 -11.47 -0.17
CA LEU A 55 1.43 -12.31 1.02
C LEU A 55 0.15 -12.20 1.86
N LYS A 56 -0.33 -13.32 2.37
CA LYS A 56 -1.54 -13.38 3.21
C LYS A 56 -1.17 -13.66 4.66
N GLY A 57 -1.92 -13.06 5.60
CA GLY A 57 -1.76 -13.35 7.02
C GLY A 57 -0.44 -12.87 7.63
N VAL A 58 0.23 -11.88 7.01
CA VAL A 58 1.42 -11.24 7.59
C VAL A 58 1.07 -10.52 8.89
N LEU A 59 -0.07 -9.85 8.90
CA LEU A 59 -0.68 -9.22 10.08
C LEU A 59 -2.00 -9.90 10.42
N SER A 60 -2.29 -10.04 11.70
CA SER A 60 -3.58 -10.52 12.16
C SER A 60 -4.70 -9.51 11.83
N PRO A 61 -5.96 -9.95 11.77
CA PRO A 61 -7.08 -9.02 11.61
C PRO A 61 -7.13 -7.95 12.71
N GLY A 62 -6.73 -8.28 13.94
CA GLY A 62 -6.64 -7.33 15.05
C GLY A 62 -5.57 -6.27 14.84
N ALA A 63 -4.39 -6.67 14.38
CA ALA A 63 -3.31 -5.74 14.04
C ALA A 63 -3.73 -4.81 12.89
N VAL A 64 -4.36 -5.33 11.83
CA VAL A 64 -4.87 -4.50 10.72
C VAL A 64 -5.92 -3.51 11.21
N LEU A 65 -6.87 -3.94 12.06
CA LEU A 65 -7.88 -3.05 12.61
C LEU A 65 -7.26 -1.95 13.48
N LYS A 66 -6.26 -2.29 14.30
CA LYS A 66 -5.55 -1.30 15.12
C LYS A 66 -4.80 -0.30 14.26
N LEU A 67 -4.13 -0.76 13.21
CA LEU A 67 -3.51 0.13 12.22
C LEU A 67 -4.54 1.08 11.62
N ARG A 68 -5.70 0.56 11.20
CA ARG A 68 -6.78 1.37 10.62
C ARG A 68 -7.26 2.47 11.56
N VAL A 69 -7.49 2.16 12.85
CA VAL A 69 -7.92 3.16 13.85
C VAL A 69 -6.89 4.30 13.92
N ILE A 70 -5.61 3.97 14.04
CA ILE A 70 -4.54 4.97 14.09
C ILE A 70 -4.51 5.83 12.81
N LEU A 71 -4.65 5.19 11.65
CA LEU A 71 -4.61 5.92 10.38
C LEU A 71 -5.82 6.82 10.18
N VAL A 72 -7.01 6.40 10.61
CA VAL A 72 -8.23 7.23 10.55
C VAL A 72 -8.05 8.49 11.39
N ASP A 73 -7.61 8.36 12.64
CA ASP A 73 -7.38 9.51 13.53
C ASP A 73 -6.37 10.51 12.92
N LEU A 74 -5.30 10.02 12.33
CA LEU A 74 -4.29 10.87 11.67
C LEU A 74 -4.83 11.56 10.42
N LEU A 75 -5.60 10.83 9.61
CA LEU A 75 -6.19 11.36 8.39
C LEU A 75 -7.28 12.41 8.70
N GLU A 76 -8.13 12.17 9.70
CA GLU A 76 -9.14 13.13 10.14
C GLU A 76 -8.48 14.43 10.60
N ALA A 77 -7.45 14.36 11.44
CA ALA A 77 -6.69 15.53 11.88
C ALA A 77 -6.03 16.28 10.71
N ALA A 78 -5.51 15.54 9.72
CA ALA A 78 -4.91 16.14 8.53
C ALA A 78 -5.94 16.79 7.60
N PHE A 79 -7.14 16.21 7.45
CA PHE A 79 -8.22 16.79 6.67
C PHE A 79 -8.78 18.06 7.33
N GLU A 80 -8.89 18.10 8.65
CA GLU A 80 -9.35 19.29 9.38
C GLU A 80 -8.42 20.50 9.21
N THR A 81 -7.13 20.26 9.03
CA THR A 81 -6.14 21.33 8.82
C THR A 81 -6.08 21.84 7.38
N ARG A 82 -6.69 21.15 6.43
CA ARG A 82 -6.80 21.58 5.03
C ARG A 82 -7.93 22.59 4.89
N LEU A 83 -7.60 23.87 4.89
CA LEU A 83 -8.55 24.97 4.83
C LEU A 83 -9.23 25.17 3.46
N ASP A 84 -8.81 24.50 2.42
CA ASP A 84 -9.22 24.79 1.04
C ASP A 84 -10.18 23.77 0.41
N GLY A 85 -11.02 23.13 1.16
CA GLY A 85 -12.15 22.22 0.81
C GLY A 85 -12.59 22.06 -0.66
N GLY A 86 -11.66 22.11 -1.61
CA GLY A 86 -11.91 21.88 -3.03
C GLY A 86 -12.06 20.39 -3.34
N VAL A 87 -12.89 20.07 -4.33
CA VAL A 87 -13.11 18.70 -4.83
C VAL A 87 -11.80 18.02 -5.28
N GLN A 88 -10.73 18.76 -5.48
CA GLN A 88 -9.41 18.27 -5.90
C GLN A 88 -8.58 17.66 -4.78
N ASP A 89 -8.94 17.86 -3.51
CA ASP A 89 -8.19 17.41 -2.34
C ASP A 89 -8.66 16.08 -1.75
N ARG A 90 -9.17 15.19 -2.60
CA ARG A 90 -9.64 13.86 -2.17
C ARG A 90 -8.52 12.81 -2.05
N PHE A 91 -7.31 13.18 -2.39
CA PHE A 91 -6.12 12.37 -2.19
C PHE A 91 -5.27 13.00 -1.09
N LEU A 92 -4.98 12.24 -0.06
CA LEU A 92 -4.10 12.65 1.03
C LEU A 92 -2.90 11.72 1.09
N SER A 93 -1.72 12.32 1.14
CA SER A 93 -0.45 11.65 1.34
C SER A 93 0.22 12.24 2.57
N LEU A 94 0.49 11.40 3.58
CA LEU A 94 1.22 11.76 4.78
C LEU A 94 2.52 10.97 4.81
N GLU A 95 3.64 11.68 4.78
CA GLU A 95 4.96 11.07 4.79
C GLU A 95 5.63 11.18 6.15
N MET A 96 6.51 10.24 6.46
CA MET A 96 7.36 10.23 7.66
C MET A 96 6.57 10.22 8.98
N VAL A 97 5.31 9.74 8.96
CA VAL A 97 4.45 9.70 10.16
C VAL A 97 4.97 8.77 11.25
N TRP A 98 5.83 7.82 10.91
CA TRP A 98 6.52 6.97 11.88
C TRP A 98 7.40 7.73 12.87
N LEU A 99 7.81 8.95 12.53
CA LEU A 99 8.61 9.80 13.43
C LEU A 99 7.78 10.32 14.60
N GLU A 100 6.50 10.55 14.39
CA GLU A 100 5.61 11.24 15.34
C GLU A 100 4.71 10.28 16.12
N HIS A 101 4.45 9.07 15.57
CA HIS A 101 3.50 8.13 16.18
C HIS A 101 4.17 6.80 16.57
N VAL A 102 4.20 6.50 17.88
CA VAL A 102 4.94 5.35 18.45
C VAL A 102 4.47 4.01 17.86
N LEU A 103 3.17 3.78 17.73
CA LEU A 103 2.68 2.51 17.20
C LEU A 103 2.90 2.41 15.69
N LEU A 104 2.77 3.50 14.92
CA LEU A 104 3.15 3.47 13.50
C LEU A 104 4.63 3.16 13.33
N ARG A 105 5.48 3.70 14.19
CA ARG A 105 6.89 3.32 14.22
C ARG A 105 7.08 1.82 14.40
N ALA A 106 6.28 1.18 15.27
CA ALA A 106 6.36 -0.26 15.48
C ALA A 106 5.97 -1.05 14.21
N TYR A 107 4.94 -0.63 13.47
CA TYR A 107 4.60 -1.24 12.17
C TYR A 107 5.70 -1.04 11.13
N VAL A 108 6.14 0.20 10.95
CA VAL A 108 7.09 0.57 9.91
C VAL A 108 8.47 -0.04 10.14
N LEU A 109 8.92 -0.13 11.39
CA LEU A 109 10.18 -0.76 11.79
C LEU A 109 10.02 -2.22 12.24
N SER A 110 8.92 -2.88 11.86
CA SER A 110 8.66 -4.27 12.22
C SER A 110 9.79 -5.20 11.74
N PRO A 111 10.41 -5.96 12.63
CA PRO A 111 11.40 -6.98 12.25
C PRO A 111 10.81 -8.04 11.31
N LYS A 112 9.52 -8.38 11.48
CA LYS A 112 8.77 -9.29 10.59
C LYS A 112 8.78 -8.76 9.16
N ILE A 113 8.36 -7.50 8.95
CA ILE A 113 8.28 -6.88 7.62
C ILE A 113 9.68 -6.69 7.03
N ALA A 114 10.64 -6.23 7.83
CA ALA A 114 12.02 -6.08 7.41
C ALA A 114 12.64 -7.41 6.95
N LYS A 115 12.35 -8.51 7.67
CA LYS A 115 12.83 -9.85 7.28
C LYS A 115 12.20 -10.31 5.96
N ILE A 116 10.90 -10.14 5.78
CA ILE A 116 10.23 -10.44 4.52
C ILE A 116 10.90 -9.67 3.36
N CYS A 117 11.09 -8.36 3.51
CA CYS A 117 11.72 -7.54 2.49
C CYS A 117 13.16 -7.98 2.18
N SER A 118 13.96 -8.30 3.20
CA SER A 118 15.34 -8.75 2.99
C SER A 118 15.41 -10.10 2.28
N ASP A 119 14.50 -11.02 2.59
CA ASP A 119 14.44 -12.32 1.94
C ASP A 119 14.02 -12.22 0.48
N LEU A 120 13.02 -11.39 0.17
CA LEU A 120 12.58 -11.15 -1.20
C LEU A 120 13.67 -10.51 -2.07
N LEU A 121 14.44 -9.59 -1.51
CA LEU A 121 15.58 -8.93 -2.19
C LEU A 121 16.86 -9.78 -2.19
N ALA A 122 16.88 -10.90 -1.47
CA ALA A 122 18.07 -11.74 -1.26
C ALA A 122 19.27 -10.97 -0.69
N VAL A 123 19.02 -10.03 0.22
CA VAL A 123 20.03 -9.21 0.90
C VAL A 123 20.07 -9.51 2.40
N PRO A 124 21.21 -9.31 3.09
CA PRO A 124 21.32 -9.63 4.50
C PRO A 124 20.49 -8.72 5.42
N SER A 125 20.16 -7.52 4.97
CA SER A 125 19.37 -6.55 5.73
C SER A 125 18.80 -5.47 4.82
N VAL A 126 17.74 -4.81 5.28
CA VAL A 126 17.12 -3.65 4.63
C VAL A 126 17.16 -2.44 5.54
N ARG A 127 17.04 -1.26 4.95
CA ARG A 127 16.87 0.01 5.66
C ARG A 127 15.56 0.64 5.23
N LEU A 128 14.85 1.23 6.19
CA LEU A 128 13.71 2.05 5.85
C LEU A 128 14.18 3.29 5.06
N TYR A 129 13.57 3.52 3.92
CA TYR A 129 13.74 4.76 3.19
C TYR A 129 12.76 5.82 3.75
N HIS A 130 11.47 5.57 3.63
CA HIS A 130 10.40 6.33 4.28
C HIS A 130 9.12 5.49 4.37
N ASP A 131 8.15 5.97 5.11
CA ASP A 131 6.77 5.51 5.09
C ASP A 131 5.87 6.55 4.44
N ASN A 132 4.75 6.09 3.91
CA ASN A 132 3.72 6.95 3.34
C ASN A 132 2.34 6.38 3.66
N VAL A 133 1.47 7.22 4.21
CA VAL A 133 0.05 6.93 4.40
C VAL A 133 -0.73 7.56 3.26
N LEU A 134 -1.38 6.72 2.46
CA LEU A 134 -2.15 7.14 1.30
C LEU A 134 -3.64 6.95 1.55
N SER A 135 -4.42 8.02 1.46
CA SER A 135 -5.89 7.96 1.49
C SER A 135 -6.48 8.51 0.21
N LYS A 136 -7.39 7.74 -0.36
CA LYS A 136 -8.20 8.15 -1.52
C LYS A 136 -9.66 8.18 -1.13
N GLU A 137 -10.23 9.36 -1.12
CA GLU A 137 -11.65 9.56 -0.88
C GLU A 137 -12.49 9.23 -2.13
N PRO A 138 -13.80 8.96 -1.95
CA PRO A 138 -14.70 8.71 -3.08
C PRO A 138 -14.61 9.80 -4.14
N GLY A 139 -14.41 9.40 -5.40
CA GLY A 139 -14.23 10.32 -6.53
C GLY A 139 -12.80 10.81 -6.76
N CYS A 140 -11.83 10.30 -6.00
CA CYS A 140 -10.41 10.48 -6.29
C CYS A 140 -10.03 9.76 -7.59
N GLY A 141 -9.11 10.35 -8.35
CA GLY A 141 -8.58 9.78 -9.58
C GLY A 141 -7.75 8.50 -9.36
N ARG A 142 -7.50 7.78 -10.43
CA ARG A 142 -6.60 6.61 -10.43
C ARG A 142 -5.16 7.05 -10.32
N THR A 143 -4.36 6.29 -9.55
CA THR A 143 -2.90 6.43 -9.60
C THR A 143 -2.42 5.98 -10.98
N PRO A 144 -1.62 6.80 -11.68
CA PRO A 144 -1.04 6.41 -12.96
C PRO A 144 -0.16 5.17 -12.83
N TRP A 145 0.03 4.46 -13.93
CA TRP A 145 1.00 3.38 -14.00
C TRP A 145 2.41 3.93 -13.79
N HIS A 146 3.17 3.34 -12.90
CA HIS A 146 4.52 3.78 -12.54
C HIS A 146 5.37 2.62 -12.01
N PHE A 147 6.66 2.87 -11.87
CA PHE A 147 7.60 2.04 -11.12
C PHE A 147 8.06 2.84 -9.90
N ASP A 148 8.01 2.22 -8.73
CA ASP A 148 8.38 2.88 -7.48
C ASP A 148 9.85 3.30 -7.43
N ASP A 149 10.75 2.51 -8.01
CA ASP A 149 12.19 2.81 -8.03
C ASP A 149 12.54 4.13 -8.71
N HIS A 150 11.71 4.59 -9.64
CA HIS A 150 11.89 5.88 -10.28
C HIS A 150 11.59 7.08 -9.35
N HIS A 151 10.85 6.87 -8.27
CA HIS A 151 10.55 7.91 -7.29
C HIS A 151 11.69 8.15 -6.30
N PHE A 152 12.58 7.18 -6.17
CA PHE A 152 13.63 7.22 -5.16
C PHE A 152 14.96 7.61 -5.81
N PRO A 153 15.62 8.70 -5.34
CA PRO A 153 16.94 9.11 -5.83
C PRO A 153 18.03 8.18 -5.26
N LEU A 154 17.88 6.87 -5.49
CA LEU A 154 18.78 5.84 -5.01
C LEU A 154 19.56 5.26 -6.20
N ASP A 155 20.84 5.05 -6.01
CA ASP A 155 21.71 4.35 -6.96
C ASP A 155 21.73 2.85 -6.67
N SER A 156 20.53 2.26 -6.57
CA SER A 156 20.30 0.84 -6.30
C SER A 156 18.94 0.41 -6.80
N HIS A 157 18.88 -0.81 -7.32
CA HIS A 157 17.63 -1.48 -7.69
C HIS A 157 17.12 -2.42 -6.57
N ASP A 158 17.87 -2.54 -5.47
CA ASP A 158 17.48 -3.36 -4.31
C ASP A 158 16.48 -2.58 -3.43
N VAL A 159 15.36 -2.22 -4.03
CA VAL A 159 14.27 -1.46 -3.40
C VAL A 159 12.99 -2.27 -3.47
N VAL A 160 12.24 -2.31 -2.38
CA VAL A 160 10.92 -2.95 -2.33
C VAL A 160 9.97 -2.10 -1.50
N THR A 161 8.74 -1.96 -1.97
CA THR A 161 7.67 -1.28 -1.25
C THR A 161 6.78 -2.33 -0.58
N ALA A 162 6.62 -2.24 0.73
CA ALA A 162 5.64 -3.01 1.48
C ALA A 162 4.32 -2.25 1.51
N TRP A 163 3.36 -2.64 0.68
CA TRP A 163 2.03 -2.04 0.63
C TRP A 163 1.07 -2.80 1.56
N ILE A 164 0.54 -2.13 2.57
CA ILE A 164 -0.30 -2.73 3.62
C ILE A 164 -1.69 -2.08 3.59
N PRO A 165 -2.72 -2.77 3.09
CA PRO A 165 -4.08 -2.25 3.13
C PRO A 165 -4.64 -2.29 4.57
N ALA A 166 -5.15 -1.16 5.04
CA ALA A 166 -5.77 -1.06 6.36
C ALA A 166 -7.26 -1.46 6.37
N GLN A 167 -7.79 -1.93 5.24
CA GLN A 167 -9.16 -2.40 5.07
C GLN A 167 -9.26 -3.32 3.84
N PRO A 168 -10.34 -4.12 3.71
CA PRO A 168 -10.62 -4.81 2.46
C PRO A 168 -10.78 -3.83 1.31
N ILE A 169 -10.15 -4.13 0.17
CA ILE A 169 -10.19 -3.28 -1.03
C ILE A 169 -10.77 -4.10 -2.20
N PRO A 170 -12.08 -4.12 -2.37
CA PRO A 170 -12.73 -4.76 -3.52
C PRO A 170 -12.39 -4.01 -4.82
N LEU A 171 -12.62 -4.66 -5.97
CA LEU A 171 -12.29 -4.09 -7.29
C LEU A 171 -12.89 -2.69 -7.51
N ALA A 172 -14.08 -2.43 -6.99
CA ALA A 172 -14.76 -1.13 -7.09
C ALA A 172 -14.00 0.00 -6.36
N MET A 173 -13.16 -0.33 -5.39
CA MET A 173 -12.32 0.64 -4.65
C MET A 173 -10.93 0.85 -5.29
N GLY A 174 -10.62 0.18 -6.40
CA GLY A 174 -9.37 0.37 -7.12
C GLY A 174 -8.15 -0.20 -6.38
N PRO A 175 -8.05 -1.55 -6.18
CA PRO A 175 -6.86 -2.17 -5.62
C PRO A 175 -5.65 -1.99 -6.52
N LEU A 176 -4.46 -2.34 -6.00
CA LEU A 176 -3.25 -2.42 -6.81
C LEU A 176 -3.47 -3.36 -8.00
N ALA A 177 -3.00 -2.93 -9.16
CA ALA A 177 -2.95 -3.72 -10.38
C ALA A 177 -1.52 -3.71 -10.91
N PHE A 178 -1.05 -4.85 -11.41
CA PHE A 178 0.28 -5.00 -11.99
C PHE A 178 0.17 -5.33 -13.46
N ALA A 179 0.95 -4.64 -14.31
CA ALA A 179 1.06 -4.97 -15.72
C ALA A 179 1.98 -6.19 -15.90
N TYR A 180 1.58 -7.13 -16.74
CA TYR A 180 2.36 -8.33 -17.03
C TYR A 180 2.60 -8.47 -18.54
N PRO A 181 3.79 -8.88 -18.96
CA PRO A 181 5.04 -8.95 -18.17
C PRO A 181 5.57 -7.56 -17.81
N ILE A 182 6.18 -7.43 -16.64
CA ILE A 182 6.63 -6.15 -16.08
C ILE A 182 7.54 -5.34 -17.02
N GLY A 183 8.39 -5.95 -17.81
CA GLY A 183 9.30 -5.26 -18.70
C GLY A 183 8.67 -4.63 -19.95
N VAL A 184 7.48 -5.04 -20.35
CA VAL A 184 6.86 -4.60 -21.63
C VAL A 184 6.38 -3.15 -21.58
N TRP A 185 5.99 -2.66 -20.42
CA TRP A 185 5.52 -1.29 -20.27
C TRP A 185 6.58 -0.24 -20.63
N GLN A 186 7.83 -0.48 -20.29
CA GLN A 186 8.95 0.40 -20.65
C GLN A 186 9.14 0.51 -22.17
N LEU A 187 8.82 -0.56 -22.91
CA LEU A 187 9.00 -0.63 -24.35
C LEU A 187 7.83 0.01 -25.13
N VAL A 188 6.62 0.02 -24.55
CA VAL A 188 5.40 0.38 -25.29
C VAL A 188 5.07 1.86 -25.22
N ASN A 189 5.42 2.58 -24.16
CA ASN A 189 4.83 3.90 -23.94
C ASN A 189 5.79 5.10 -23.94
N GLY A 190 7.10 4.93 -23.93
CA GLY A 190 8.05 6.07 -23.90
C GLY A 190 7.65 7.16 -22.87
N VAL A 191 6.89 6.77 -21.84
CA VAL A 191 6.35 7.67 -20.84
C VAL A 191 7.49 8.01 -19.91
N THR A 192 8.02 9.20 -20.07
CA THR A 192 8.91 9.77 -19.08
C THR A 192 8.11 10.11 -17.83
N PHE A 193 8.68 9.81 -16.71
CA PHE A 193 8.10 9.92 -15.36
C PHE A 193 7.57 11.31 -15.01
N GLU A 194 8.16 12.35 -15.59
CA GLU A 194 7.76 13.75 -15.43
C GLU A 194 6.27 14.03 -15.76
N LYS A 195 5.65 13.17 -16.58
CA LYS A 195 4.22 13.31 -16.91
C LYS A 195 3.29 12.66 -15.87
N SER A 196 3.78 11.76 -15.03
CA SER A 196 2.94 11.08 -14.04
C SER A 196 2.76 11.89 -12.76
N THR A 197 3.74 12.68 -12.35
CA THR A 197 3.63 13.55 -11.17
C THR A 197 2.63 14.67 -11.35
N THR A 198 2.49 15.20 -12.56
CA THR A 198 1.48 16.21 -12.90
C THR A 198 0.05 15.67 -12.98
N ALA A 199 -0.15 14.36 -13.11
CA ALA A 199 -1.47 13.75 -13.13
C ALA A 199 -2.08 13.59 -11.73
N TYR A 200 -1.27 13.51 -10.68
CA TYR A 200 -1.76 13.51 -9.30
C TYR A 200 -2.42 14.84 -8.93
N ASP A 201 -1.88 15.95 -9.43
CA ASP A 201 -2.38 17.30 -9.13
C ASP A 201 -3.62 17.69 -9.95
N LYS A 202 -3.97 16.94 -10.99
CA LYS A 202 -5.03 17.34 -11.94
C LYS A 202 -6.30 16.50 -11.90
N GLY A 203 -6.38 15.48 -11.05
CA GLY A 203 -7.60 14.68 -10.89
C GLY A 203 -8.12 14.03 -12.19
N VAL A 204 -7.21 13.61 -13.08
CA VAL A 204 -7.54 12.94 -14.34
C VAL A 204 -7.60 11.44 -14.20
#